data_ad568f07de0e036afd8ddaaf9e00e40f
#
_entry.id   ad568f07de0e036afd8ddaaf9e00e40f
#
_cell.length_a   1.000
_cell.length_b   1.000
_cell.length_c   1.000
_cell.angle_alpha   90.00
_cell.angle_beta   90.00
_cell.angle_gamma   90.00
#
_symmetry.space_group_name_H-M   'P 1'
#
loop_
_entity.id
_entity.type
_entity.pdbx_description
1 polymer ?
#
loop_
_entity_poly.entity_id
_entity_poly.type
_entity_poly.pdbx_seq_one_letter_code
_entity_poly.pdbx_strand_id
1 'polypeptide(L)'
;MILWIYAGPDIYEENIMRCTHMHEETHTETAGTEKEDDEMRYEIKGETLPVVICYLESGEQMITERGSMSWMSPNMKMETTSNGGIGKALGRMFAGEALFQNRYTAEGGNGLIAFASSFPGQIMARQISPGNELIVQKQGFLAAEAGVELSVFFQKKLGAGFFGGEGFIMQRLSGQGMAFLEFDGHVVQYDLQPGQQIVVDTGYLAAMESTCSMEIKTVPGLKNMVFGGEGVFNTVVTGPGRIWLQTMPISNVADLILKFMPPKS
;
A
#
# COMPACT_ATOMS: atom_id res chain seq x y z
N MET A 1 -17.64 28.28 26.55
CA MET A 1 -18.79 28.89 25.88
C MET A 1 -18.67 28.56 24.41
N ILE A 2 -19.32 27.47 24.00
CA ILE A 2 -19.20 26.81 22.70
C ILE A 2 -20.18 27.50 21.77
N LEU A 3 -19.70 28.08 20.69
CA LEU A 3 -20.54 28.63 19.63
C LEU A 3 -20.78 27.54 18.59
N TRP A 4 -21.99 27.01 18.56
CA TRP A 4 -22.51 26.19 17.45
C TRP A 4 -22.86 27.13 16.30
N ILE A 5 -22.26 26.93 15.14
CA ILE A 5 -22.73 27.51 13.89
C ILE A 5 -23.62 26.47 13.22
N TYR A 6 -24.89 26.76 13.13
CA TYR A 6 -25.93 25.97 12.46
C TYR A 6 -25.67 25.95 10.95
N ALA A 7 -25.47 24.74 10.41
CA ALA A 7 -25.79 24.43 9.03
C ALA A 7 -27.05 23.58 9.04
N GLY A 8 -28.03 23.96 8.20
CA GLY A 8 -29.40 23.47 8.25
C GLY A 8 -29.57 21.96 8.02
N PRO A 9 -30.75 21.43 8.39
CA PRO A 9 -30.98 19.99 8.51
C PRO A 9 -31.13 19.21 7.19
N ASP A 10 -31.03 19.84 6.02
CA ASP A 10 -31.46 19.20 4.76
C ASP A 10 -30.34 18.46 3.97
N ILE A 11 -29.10 18.45 4.49
CA ILE A 11 -27.98 17.78 3.79
C ILE A 11 -27.60 16.44 4.44
N TYR A 12 -28.13 16.10 5.60
CA TYR A 12 -27.74 14.91 6.36
C TYR A 12 -28.55 13.65 6.05
N GLU A 13 -29.78 13.76 5.56
CA GLU A 13 -30.62 12.57 5.35
C GLU A 13 -30.37 11.82 4.03
N GLU A 14 -29.88 12.46 2.96
CA GLU A 14 -29.61 11.76 1.70
C GLU A 14 -28.30 10.94 1.71
N ASN A 15 -27.35 11.22 2.58
CA ASN A 15 -26.09 10.49 2.63
C ASN A 15 -26.07 9.28 3.60
N ILE A 16 -27.03 9.18 4.50
CA ILE A 16 -27.10 8.06 5.48
C ILE A 16 -27.79 6.83 4.86
N MET A 17 -28.66 7.00 3.87
CA MET A 17 -29.43 5.89 3.28
C MET A 17 -28.68 5.07 2.21
N ARG A 18 -27.44 5.43 1.86
CA ARG A 18 -26.59 4.59 0.94
C ARG A 18 -25.57 3.71 1.64
N CYS A 19 -25.42 3.83 2.95
CA CYS A 19 -24.49 2.96 3.73
C CYS A 19 -25.10 1.64 4.24
N THR A 20 -26.39 1.38 4.02
CA THR A 20 -27.07 0.23 4.64
C THR A 20 -27.27 -0.98 3.72
N HIS A 21 -26.57 -1.06 2.59
CA HIS A 21 -26.56 -2.30 1.78
C HIS A 21 -25.12 -2.65 1.37
N MET A 22 -24.27 -2.87 2.37
CA MET A 22 -23.10 -3.71 2.18
C MET A 22 -23.41 -5.06 2.82
N HIS A 23 -23.58 -6.05 1.96
CA HIS A 23 -23.66 -7.45 2.32
C HIS A 23 -22.53 -7.83 3.27
N GLU A 24 -22.88 -8.50 4.37
CA GLU A 24 -22.02 -9.44 5.04
C GLU A 24 -21.62 -10.53 4.02
N GLU A 25 -20.54 -10.30 3.30
CA GLU A 25 -19.84 -11.40 2.66
C GLU A 25 -19.07 -12.12 3.77
N THR A 26 -19.68 -13.19 4.24
CA THR A 26 -19.02 -14.25 5.00
C THR A 26 -17.72 -14.61 4.28
N HIS A 27 -16.59 -14.49 4.99
CA HIS A 27 -15.31 -15.02 4.56
C HIS A 27 -15.43 -16.54 4.36
N THR A 28 -15.80 -16.93 3.16
CA THR A 28 -15.57 -18.27 2.66
C THR A 28 -14.11 -18.33 2.21
N GLU A 29 -13.38 -19.31 2.75
CA GLU A 29 -12.12 -19.76 2.19
C GLU A 29 -12.31 -19.94 0.68
N THR A 30 -11.77 -19.04 -0.12
CA THR A 30 -11.69 -19.23 -1.57
C THR A 30 -10.57 -20.21 -1.84
N ALA A 31 -10.93 -21.50 -1.76
CA ALA A 31 -10.15 -22.57 -2.38
C ALA A 31 -10.13 -22.30 -3.90
N GLY A 32 -8.92 -22.34 -4.46
CA GLY A 32 -8.59 -21.97 -5.82
C GLY A 32 -9.57 -22.44 -6.88
N THR A 33 -10.03 -21.49 -7.67
CA THR A 33 -10.69 -21.72 -8.95
C THR A 33 -9.70 -22.37 -9.93
N GLU A 34 -10.21 -23.32 -10.71
CA GLU A 34 -9.51 -23.90 -11.86
C GLU A 34 -9.01 -22.77 -12.78
N LYS A 35 -7.72 -22.86 -13.22
CA LYS A 35 -7.08 -21.90 -14.13
C LYS A 35 -7.95 -21.63 -15.37
N GLU A 36 -8.31 -20.38 -15.63
CA GLU A 36 -8.24 -19.86 -16.98
C GLU A 36 -6.75 -19.80 -17.35
N ASP A 37 -6.34 -20.33 -18.49
CA ASP A 37 -4.97 -20.79 -18.84
C ASP A 37 -3.78 -19.80 -18.68
N ASP A 38 -3.93 -18.66 -18.00
CA ASP A 38 -2.90 -17.62 -17.89
C ASP A 38 -2.90 -16.88 -16.53
N GLU A 39 -3.62 -17.33 -15.51
CA GLU A 39 -3.75 -16.61 -14.23
C GLU A 39 -2.89 -17.25 -13.13
N MET A 40 -2.07 -16.44 -12.45
CA MET A 40 -1.21 -16.87 -11.35
C MET A 40 -2.00 -17.55 -10.23
N ARG A 41 -1.57 -18.72 -9.79
CA ARG A 41 -2.17 -19.43 -8.65
C ARG A 41 -1.57 -18.94 -7.33
N TYR A 42 -2.42 -18.49 -6.42
CA TYR A 42 -2.02 -18.07 -5.08
C TYR A 42 -3.08 -18.39 -4.02
N GLU A 43 -2.68 -18.34 -2.75
CA GLU A 43 -3.56 -18.43 -1.58
C GLU A 43 -3.17 -17.34 -0.57
N ILE A 44 -4.17 -16.68 0.01
CA ILE A 44 -3.94 -15.78 1.16
C ILE A 44 -4.48 -16.49 2.41
N LYS A 45 -3.62 -16.65 3.43
CA LYS A 45 -3.95 -17.32 4.69
C LYS A 45 -3.68 -16.42 5.88
N GLY A 46 -4.49 -16.55 6.93
CA GLY A 46 -4.40 -15.75 8.14
C GLY A 46 -5.26 -14.48 8.07
N GLU A 47 -5.80 -14.07 9.22
CA GLU A 47 -6.70 -12.91 9.33
C GLU A 47 -5.95 -11.66 9.77
N THR A 48 -5.21 -11.73 10.88
CA THR A 48 -4.54 -10.56 11.48
C THR A 48 -3.13 -10.35 10.97
N LEU A 49 -2.41 -11.44 10.72
CA LEU A 49 -1.06 -11.46 10.15
C LEU A 49 -1.08 -12.38 8.93
N PRO A 50 -1.63 -11.92 7.81
CA PRO A 50 -1.80 -12.74 6.64
C PRO A 50 -0.48 -13.03 5.93
N VAL A 51 -0.47 -14.12 5.16
CA VAL A 51 0.58 -14.51 4.25
C VAL A 51 -0.02 -14.83 2.89
N VAL A 52 0.58 -14.35 1.83
CA VAL A 52 0.30 -14.83 0.47
C VAL A 52 1.32 -15.90 0.10
N ILE A 53 0.81 -17.04 -0.38
CA ILE A 53 1.59 -18.16 -0.89
C ILE A 53 1.34 -18.23 -2.39
N CYS A 54 2.39 -18.04 -3.18
CA CYS A 54 2.36 -18.05 -4.63
C CYS A 54 2.93 -19.36 -5.16
N TYR A 55 2.22 -20.01 -6.07
CA TYR A 55 2.63 -21.27 -6.71
C TYR A 55 3.07 -20.97 -8.13
N LEU A 56 4.35 -21.20 -8.41
CA LEU A 56 4.99 -20.87 -9.68
C LEU A 56 5.23 -22.12 -10.50
N GLU A 57 5.01 -22.03 -11.79
CA GLU A 57 5.50 -23.01 -12.76
C GLU A 57 7.00 -22.75 -13.06
N SER A 58 7.67 -23.75 -13.66
CA SER A 58 9.09 -23.62 -14.00
C SER A 58 9.33 -22.44 -14.94
N GLY A 59 10.19 -21.51 -14.53
CA GLY A 59 10.52 -20.29 -15.26
C GLY A 59 9.70 -19.05 -14.84
N GLU A 60 8.59 -19.24 -14.13
CA GLU A 60 7.81 -18.11 -13.60
C GLU A 60 8.58 -17.36 -12.51
N GLN A 61 8.25 -16.08 -12.35
CA GLN A 61 9.05 -15.18 -11.54
C GLN A 61 8.18 -14.25 -10.69
N MET A 62 8.60 -14.06 -9.44
CA MET A 62 8.12 -13.03 -8.55
C MET A 62 9.16 -11.97 -8.29
N ILE A 63 8.72 -10.73 -8.16
CA ILE A 63 9.54 -9.61 -7.71
C ILE A 63 9.05 -9.10 -6.36
N THR A 64 9.97 -8.62 -5.54
CA THR A 64 9.66 -7.94 -4.28
C THR A 64 10.73 -6.88 -4.00
N GLU A 65 10.40 -5.90 -3.19
CA GLU A 65 11.38 -5.04 -2.56
C GLU A 65 12.04 -5.77 -1.38
N ARG A 66 12.97 -5.15 -0.71
CA ARG A 66 13.84 -5.75 0.30
C ARG A 66 13.09 -6.46 1.42
N GLY A 67 13.40 -7.76 1.67
CA GLY A 67 13.09 -8.44 2.93
C GLY A 67 11.69 -9.04 3.05
N SER A 68 10.86 -9.02 2.00
CA SER A 68 9.48 -9.50 2.08
C SER A 68 9.33 -11.03 2.00
N MET A 69 10.29 -11.76 1.42
CA MET A 69 10.23 -13.23 1.33
C MET A 69 10.33 -13.86 2.71
N SER A 70 9.36 -14.73 3.03
CA SER A 70 9.27 -15.42 4.32
C SER A 70 9.75 -16.87 4.24
N TRP A 71 9.32 -17.63 3.24
CA TRP A 71 9.82 -18.98 2.91
C TRP A 71 9.61 -19.31 1.45
N MET A 72 10.34 -20.27 0.93
CA MET A 72 10.25 -20.71 -0.47
C MET A 72 10.72 -22.15 -0.62
N SER A 73 10.35 -22.79 -1.74
CA SER A 73 10.88 -24.10 -2.16
C SER A 73 12.38 -24.02 -2.43
N PRO A 74 13.13 -25.12 -2.23
CA PRO A 74 14.57 -25.12 -2.46
C PRO A 74 15.01 -24.82 -3.90
N ASN A 75 14.13 -25.04 -4.89
CA ASN A 75 14.37 -24.77 -6.29
C ASN A 75 14.07 -23.33 -6.72
N MET A 76 13.74 -22.45 -5.78
CA MET A 76 13.58 -21.02 -6.05
C MET A 76 14.95 -20.34 -6.03
N LYS A 77 15.33 -19.71 -7.13
CA LYS A 77 16.56 -18.93 -7.25
C LYS A 77 16.31 -17.45 -7.05
N MET A 78 17.04 -16.82 -6.15
CA MET A 78 16.99 -15.38 -5.90
C MET A 78 18.11 -14.64 -6.63
N GLU A 79 17.75 -13.54 -7.29
CA GLU A 79 18.70 -12.58 -7.87
C GLU A 79 18.30 -11.17 -7.43
N THR A 80 19.28 -10.39 -6.96
CA THR A 80 19.03 -8.98 -6.64
C THR A 80 19.36 -8.13 -7.86
N THR A 81 18.36 -7.41 -8.36
CA THR A 81 18.52 -6.52 -9.51
C THR A 81 18.34 -5.07 -9.09
N SER A 82 19.13 -4.18 -9.69
CA SER A 82 18.87 -2.75 -9.65
C SER A 82 18.30 -2.33 -11.02
N ASN A 83 17.12 -1.74 -11.04
CA ASN A 83 16.52 -1.26 -12.28
C ASN A 83 17.46 -0.27 -12.99
N GLY A 84 18.19 -0.71 -14.02
CA GLY A 84 19.03 0.12 -14.87
C GLY A 84 20.54 -0.10 -14.82
N GLY A 85 21.03 -1.20 -14.20
CA GLY A 85 22.46 -1.53 -14.14
C GLY A 85 23.23 -0.76 -13.05
N ILE A 86 24.32 -1.35 -12.55
CA ILE A 86 25.10 -0.85 -11.38
C ILE A 86 25.56 0.60 -11.53
N GLY A 87 25.92 1.06 -12.74
CA GLY A 87 26.40 2.43 -12.97
C GLY A 87 25.30 3.51 -12.93
N LYS A 88 24.06 3.17 -13.32
CA LYS A 88 22.91 4.06 -13.23
C LYS A 88 22.24 4.00 -11.84
N ALA A 89 22.38 2.86 -11.15
CA ALA A 89 21.89 2.67 -9.79
C ALA A 89 22.57 3.60 -8.78
N LEU A 90 23.90 3.82 -8.90
CA LEU A 90 24.62 4.74 -8.02
C LEU A 90 24.11 6.19 -8.15
N GLY A 91 23.86 6.67 -9.38
CA GLY A 91 23.31 8.01 -9.60
C GLY A 91 21.90 8.19 -9.06
N ARG A 92 21.03 7.15 -9.19
CA ARG A 92 19.66 7.14 -8.65
C ARG A 92 19.62 6.92 -7.14
N MET A 93 20.61 6.21 -6.56
CA MET A 93 20.74 6.03 -5.12
C MET A 93 20.96 7.38 -4.39
N PHE A 94 21.71 8.29 -5.00
CA PHE A 94 21.86 9.66 -4.49
C PHE A 94 20.59 10.53 -4.68
N ALA A 95 19.74 10.19 -5.65
CA ALA A 95 18.45 10.85 -5.88
C ALA A 95 17.29 10.23 -5.06
N GLY A 96 17.53 9.15 -4.30
CA GLY A 96 16.47 8.43 -3.56
C GLY A 96 15.58 7.54 -4.44
N GLU A 97 15.96 7.32 -5.70
CA GLU A 97 15.15 6.62 -6.72
C GLU A 97 15.59 5.17 -6.98
N ALA A 98 16.64 4.68 -6.32
CA ALA A 98 17.13 3.33 -6.55
C ALA A 98 16.23 2.30 -5.84
N LEU A 99 15.32 1.72 -6.58
CA LEU A 99 14.53 0.57 -6.14
C LEU A 99 15.38 -0.69 -6.38
N PHE A 100 15.90 -1.29 -5.32
CA PHE A 100 16.48 -2.62 -5.37
C PHE A 100 15.36 -3.64 -5.27
N GLN A 101 15.24 -4.47 -6.28
CA GLN A 101 14.28 -5.56 -6.32
C GLN A 101 14.99 -6.90 -6.22
N ASN A 102 14.43 -7.81 -5.44
CA ASN A 102 14.76 -9.21 -5.50
C ASN A 102 13.81 -9.90 -6.49
N ARG A 103 14.36 -10.69 -7.37
CA ARG A 103 13.65 -11.51 -8.33
C ARG A 103 13.84 -12.97 -7.93
N TYR A 104 12.73 -13.69 -7.83
CA TYR A 104 12.72 -15.11 -7.50
C TYR A 104 12.18 -15.88 -8.68
N THR A 105 12.94 -16.87 -9.16
CA THR A 105 12.60 -17.72 -10.32
C THR A 105 12.47 -19.17 -9.87
N ALA A 106 11.42 -19.87 -10.29
CA ALA A 106 11.30 -21.32 -10.11
C ALA A 106 12.16 -22.02 -11.16
N GLU A 107 13.21 -22.74 -10.74
CA GLU A 107 14.13 -23.43 -11.65
C GLU A 107 13.97 -24.96 -11.57
N GLY A 108 13.92 -25.62 -12.74
CA GLY A 108 13.92 -27.08 -12.84
C GLY A 108 12.63 -27.78 -12.38
N GLY A 109 11.55 -27.05 -12.23
CA GLY A 109 10.22 -27.56 -11.82
C GLY A 109 9.37 -26.52 -11.14
N ASN A 110 8.15 -26.90 -10.76
CA ASN A 110 7.25 -25.99 -10.04
C ASN A 110 7.79 -25.70 -8.64
N GLY A 111 7.59 -24.47 -8.20
CA GLY A 111 8.00 -23.98 -6.90
C GLY A 111 6.90 -23.24 -6.17
N LEU A 112 7.13 -22.95 -4.90
CA LEU A 112 6.30 -22.02 -4.15
C LEU A 112 7.17 -20.97 -3.47
N ILE A 113 6.61 -19.78 -3.29
CA ILE A 113 7.19 -18.71 -2.49
C ILE A 113 6.11 -18.01 -1.68
N ALA A 114 6.42 -17.64 -0.44
CA ALA A 114 5.49 -17.01 0.45
C ALA A 114 6.02 -15.66 0.95
N PHE A 115 5.08 -14.70 1.05
CA PHE A 115 5.32 -13.34 1.54
C PHE A 115 4.31 -13.07 2.67
N ALA A 116 4.81 -13.03 3.91
CA ALA A 116 3.99 -12.72 5.07
C ALA A 116 3.94 -11.21 5.28
N SER A 117 2.79 -10.73 5.73
CA SER A 117 2.65 -9.33 6.14
C SER A 117 3.61 -9.02 7.29
N SER A 118 4.24 -7.88 7.21
CA SER A 118 5.22 -7.41 8.21
C SER A 118 4.57 -6.83 9.46
N PHE A 119 3.28 -6.48 9.38
CA PHE A 119 2.50 -5.85 10.44
C PHE A 119 1.06 -6.38 10.44
N PRO A 120 0.34 -6.35 11.58
CA PRO A 120 -1.08 -6.72 11.62
C PRO A 120 -1.90 -5.90 10.62
N GLY A 121 -2.62 -6.60 9.72
CA GLY A 121 -3.34 -5.92 8.66
C GLY A 121 -3.97 -6.87 7.65
N GLN A 122 -3.98 -6.45 6.40
CA GLN A 122 -4.61 -7.19 5.30
C GLN A 122 -3.68 -7.25 4.08
N ILE A 123 -3.72 -8.38 3.37
CA ILE A 123 -3.11 -8.50 2.04
C ILE A 123 -4.21 -8.37 0.98
N MET A 124 -4.02 -7.47 0.02
CA MET A 124 -4.88 -7.29 -1.14
C MET A 124 -4.17 -7.76 -2.40
N ALA A 125 -4.78 -8.69 -3.13
CA ALA A 125 -4.35 -9.08 -4.47
C ALA A 125 -5.00 -8.15 -5.50
N ARG A 126 -4.20 -7.69 -6.49
CA ARG A 126 -4.67 -6.77 -7.53
C ARG A 126 -4.05 -7.10 -8.87
N GLN A 127 -4.90 -7.36 -9.87
CA GLN A 127 -4.46 -7.49 -11.25
C GLN A 127 -4.09 -6.13 -11.79
N ILE A 128 -2.84 -5.96 -12.21
CA ILE A 128 -2.32 -4.77 -12.90
C ILE A 128 -2.34 -5.03 -14.40
N SER A 129 -2.81 -4.05 -15.15
CA SER A 129 -2.83 -4.08 -16.61
C SER A 129 -2.83 -2.67 -17.18
N PRO A 130 -2.54 -2.47 -18.47
CA PRO A 130 -2.64 -1.17 -19.12
C PRO A 130 -4.03 -0.55 -18.92
N GLY A 131 -4.08 0.66 -18.35
CA GLY A 131 -5.31 1.35 -17.97
C GLY A 131 -5.90 0.97 -16.61
N ASN A 132 -5.34 -0.05 -15.91
CA ASN A 132 -5.71 -0.45 -14.55
C ASN A 132 -4.48 -0.41 -13.64
N GLU A 133 -3.79 0.72 -13.67
CA GLU A 133 -2.63 0.99 -12.83
C GLU A 133 -3.05 1.41 -11.42
N LEU A 134 -2.20 1.14 -10.44
CA LEU A 134 -2.43 1.49 -9.05
C LEU A 134 -1.31 2.38 -8.52
N ILE A 135 -1.66 3.35 -7.68
CA ILE A 135 -0.73 4.14 -6.91
C ILE A 135 -0.81 3.64 -5.47
N VAL A 136 0.31 3.17 -4.92
CA VAL A 136 0.37 2.57 -3.59
C VAL A 136 1.45 3.23 -2.75
N GLN A 137 1.25 3.33 -1.45
CA GLN A 137 2.30 3.75 -0.53
C GLN A 137 3.48 2.75 -0.62
N LYS A 138 4.72 3.24 -0.65
CA LYS A 138 5.92 2.40 -0.85
C LYS A 138 5.95 1.20 0.10
N GLN A 139 5.60 1.39 1.37
CA GLN A 139 5.56 0.32 2.36
C GLN A 139 4.44 -0.70 2.15
N GLY A 140 3.43 -0.35 1.36
CA GLY A 140 2.32 -1.23 1.03
C GLY A 140 2.60 -2.19 -0.14
N PHE A 141 3.74 -2.12 -0.81
CA PHE A 141 4.11 -3.10 -1.83
C PHE A 141 4.76 -4.32 -1.20
N LEU A 142 4.15 -5.50 -1.35
CA LEU A 142 4.63 -6.76 -0.79
C LEU A 142 5.38 -7.60 -1.85
N ALA A 143 4.71 -7.95 -2.94
CA ALA A 143 5.29 -8.72 -4.05
C ALA A 143 4.45 -8.55 -5.32
N ALA A 144 5.00 -8.91 -6.48
CA ALA A 144 4.27 -8.99 -7.73
C ALA A 144 4.90 -9.99 -8.70
N GLU A 145 4.16 -10.37 -9.74
CA GLU A 145 4.72 -11.03 -10.92
C GLU A 145 5.74 -10.11 -11.62
N ALA A 146 6.72 -10.70 -12.31
CA ALA A 146 7.81 -9.97 -12.94
C ALA A 146 7.41 -9.01 -14.06
N GLY A 147 6.17 -9.11 -14.58
CA GLY A 147 5.60 -8.19 -15.56
C GLY A 147 5.08 -6.87 -14.98
N VAL A 148 5.03 -6.75 -13.64
CA VAL A 148 4.65 -5.52 -12.95
C VAL A 148 5.89 -4.63 -12.77
N GLU A 149 5.76 -3.37 -13.11
CA GLU A 149 6.79 -2.35 -13.01
C GLU A 149 6.47 -1.37 -11.89
N LEU A 150 7.47 -1.05 -11.05
CA LEU A 150 7.38 -0.08 -9.99
C LEU A 150 8.14 1.20 -10.37
N SER A 151 7.49 2.35 -10.18
CA SER A 151 8.11 3.66 -10.37
C SER A 151 7.65 4.63 -9.28
N VAL A 152 8.47 5.62 -8.94
CA VAL A 152 8.07 6.66 -7.99
C VAL A 152 7.02 7.56 -8.66
N PHE A 153 5.82 7.60 -8.08
CA PHE A 153 4.75 8.51 -8.50
C PHE A 153 4.85 9.86 -7.78
N PHE A 154 5.11 9.82 -6.48
CA PHE A 154 5.19 11.01 -5.64
C PHE A 154 6.17 10.78 -4.49
N GLN A 155 7.00 11.78 -4.18
CA GLN A 155 7.89 11.75 -3.03
C GLN A 155 7.92 13.12 -2.35
N LYS A 156 7.74 13.15 -1.02
CA LYS A 156 7.89 14.36 -0.22
C LYS A 156 8.59 14.06 1.10
N LYS A 157 9.71 14.75 1.36
CA LYS A 157 10.38 14.67 2.67
C LYS A 157 9.57 15.49 3.68
N LEU A 158 9.03 14.81 4.68
CA LEU A 158 8.13 15.39 5.69
C LEU A 158 8.82 15.66 7.04
N GLY A 159 10.17 15.67 7.07
CA GLY A 159 10.97 15.84 8.29
C GLY A 159 11.56 14.51 8.79
N ALA A 160 12.55 14.61 9.70
CA ALA A 160 13.39 13.49 10.11
C ALA A 160 12.68 12.39 10.94
N GLY A 161 11.47 12.62 11.43
CA GLY A 161 10.71 11.68 12.26
C GLY A 161 9.60 10.93 11.52
N PHE A 162 9.27 11.33 10.28
CA PHE A 162 8.16 10.75 9.55
C PHE A 162 8.65 9.68 8.57
N PHE A 163 7.95 8.53 8.51
CA PHE A 163 8.18 7.44 7.55
C PHE A 163 9.62 6.94 7.50
N GLY A 164 10.28 6.78 8.66
CA GLY A 164 11.64 6.22 8.73
C GLY A 164 12.73 7.09 8.10
N GLY A 165 12.48 8.39 7.88
CA GLY A 165 13.44 9.34 7.31
C GLY A 165 13.47 9.41 5.77
N GLU A 166 12.84 8.46 5.06
CA GLU A 166 12.71 8.50 3.58
C GLU A 166 11.64 9.50 3.12
N GLY A 167 10.71 9.87 4.01
CA GLY A 167 9.54 10.68 3.71
C GLY A 167 8.37 9.84 3.19
N PHE A 168 7.29 10.53 2.82
CA PHE A 168 6.13 9.90 2.22
C PHE A 168 6.37 9.66 0.73
N ILE A 169 6.28 8.40 0.33
CA ILE A 169 6.53 7.96 -1.05
C ILE A 169 5.34 7.14 -1.52
N MET A 170 4.78 7.55 -2.66
CA MET A 170 3.80 6.77 -3.41
C MET A 170 4.46 6.21 -4.67
N GLN A 171 4.23 4.96 -4.94
CA GLN A 171 4.73 4.24 -6.11
C GLN A 171 3.59 3.94 -7.07
N ARG A 172 3.86 4.00 -8.36
CA ARG A 172 2.96 3.54 -9.41
C ARG A 172 3.32 2.10 -9.74
N LEU A 173 2.32 1.23 -9.74
CA LEU A 173 2.37 -0.11 -10.27
C LEU A 173 1.74 -0.06 -11.67
N SER A 174 2.50 -0.47 -12.68
CA SER A 174 2.11 -0.50 -14.10
C SER A 174 2.59 -1.80 -14.76
N GLY A 175 2.38 -1.96 -16.05
CA GLY A 175 2.71 -3.20 -16.76
C GLY A 175 1.56 -4.21 -16.71
N GLN A 176 1.88 -5.51 -16.53
CA GLN A 176 0.89 -6.58 -16.52
C GLN A 176 1.29 -7.68 -15.54
N GLY A 177 0.35 -8.12 -14.70
CA GLY A 177 0.52 -9.22 -13.76
C GLY A 177 -0.19 -9.00 -12.42
N MET A 178 -0.18 -10.02 -11.58
CA MET A 178 -0.73 -9.94 -10.23
C MET A 178 0.23 -9.22 -9.30
N ALA A 179 -0.29 -8.27 -8.52
CA ALA A 179 0.42 -7.60 -7.43
C ALA A 179 -0.24 -7.89 -6.09
N PHE A 180 0.57 -8.05 -5.06
CA PHE A 180 0.14 -8.25 -3.68
C PHE A 180 0.59 -7.06 -2.85
N LEU A 181 -0.37 -6.48 -2.12
CA LEU A 181 -0.18 -5.28 -1.32
C LEU A 181 -0.49 -5.60 0.14
N GLU A 182 0.32 -5.09 1.07
CA GLU A 182 0.05 -5.16 2.50
C GLU A 182 -0.39 -3.80 3.02
N PHE A 183 -1.43 -3.80 3.85
CA PHE A 183 -1.98 -2.60 4.47
C PHE A 183 -2.11 -2.79 5.98
N ASP A 184 -1.78 -1.76 6.72
CA ASP A 184 -1.71 -1.79 8.17
C ASP A 184 -3.10 -1.66 8.81
N GLY A 185 -3.50 -2.63 9.61
CA GLY A 185 -4.81 -2.69 10.25
C GLY A 185 -5.93 -3.07 9.28
N HIS A 186 -7.10 -2.44 9.43
CA HIS A 186 -8.26 -2.66 8.56
C HIS A 186 -8.23 -1.70 7.37
N VAL A 187 -8.70 -2.17 6.21
CA VAL A 187 -8.79 -1.37 4.99
C VAL A 187 -10.20 -0.85 4.78
N VAL A 188 -10.34 0.46 4.60
CA VAL A 188 -11.60 1.11 4.24
C VAL A 188 -11.48 1.65 2.82
N GLN A 189 -12.46 1.34 1.98
CA GLN A 189 -12.50 1.75 0.59
C GLN A 189 -13.52 2.86 0.36
N TYR A 190 -13.20 3.84 -0.48
CA TYR A 190 -14.12 4.85 -0.98
C TYR A 190 -14.04 4.98 -2.49
N ASP A 191 -15.20 5.13 -3.14
CA ASP A 191 -15.32 5.44 -4.56
C ASP A 191 -15.63 6.92 -4.72
N LEU A 192 -14.65 7.70 -5.16
CA LEU A 192 -14.78 9.15 -5.34
C LEU A 192 -15.33 9.48 -6.73
N GLN A 193 -16.37 10.32 -6.75
CA GLN A 193 -16.91 10.86 -7.99
C GLN A 193 -15.97 11.93 -8.60
N PRO A 194 -16.12 12.29 -9.90
CA PRO A 194 -15.34 13.36 -10.50
C PRO A 194 -15.43 14.66 -9.69
N GLY A 195 -14.26 15.18 -9.27
CA GLY A 195 -14.14 16.40 -8.45
C GLY A 195 -14.47 16.23 -6.96
N GLN A 196 -14.96 15.06 -6.54
CA GLN A 196 -15.14 14.78 -5.11
C GLN A 196 -13.79 14.69 -4.42
N GLN A 197 -13.68 15.27 -3.24
CA GLN A 197 -12.46 15.31 -2.45
C GLN A 197 -12.64 14.67 -1.08
N ILE A 198 -11.57 14.02 -0.61
CA ILE A 198 -11.43 13.57 0.77
C ILE A 198 -10.09 14.09 1.31
N VAL A 199 -10.10 14.54 2.56
CA VAL A 199 -8.89 14.95 3.28
C VAL A 199 -8.49 13.82 4.22
N VAL A 200 -7.27 13.35 4.08
CA VAL A 200 -6.73 12.19 4.80
C VAL A 200 -5.45 12.61 5.51
N ASP A 201 -5.24 12.24 6.77
CA ASP A 201 -3.92 12.30 7.37
C ASP A 201 -2.98 11.41 6.53
N THR A 202 -1.84 11.98 6.14
CA THR A 202 -0.98 11.45 5.06
C THR A 202 -0.64 9.96 5.23
N GLY A 203 -0.44 9.48 6.45
CA GLY A 203 -0.12 8.08 6.74
C GLY A 203 -1.24 7.08 6.49
N TYR A 204 -2.49 7.56 6.48
CA TYR A 204 -3.66 6.69 6.30
C TYR A 204 -3.98 6.38 4.84
N LEU A 205 -3.46 7.14 3.86
CA LEU A 205 -3.63 6.82 2.44
C LEU A 205 -2.73 5.64 2.06
N ALA A 206 -3.32 4.46 1.90
CA ALA A 206 -2.61 3.24 1.53
C ALA A 206 -2.45 3.08 0.01
N ALA A 207 -3.53 3.27 -0.75
CA ALA A 207 -3.52 3.19 -2.21
C ALA A 207 -4.62 4.05 -2.84
N MET A 208 -4.48 4.32 -4.15
CA MET A 208 -5.51 4.95 -4.98
C MET A 208 -5.38 4.49 -6.43
N GLU A 209 -6.47 4.49 -7.17
CA GLU A 209 -6.44 4.29 -8.62
C GLU A 209 -5.71 5.43 -9.31
N SER A 210 -5.07 5.15 -10.45
CA SER A 210 -4.28 6.14 -11.20
C SER A 210 -5.13 7.29 -11.79
N THR A 211 -6.45 7.14 -11.79
CA THR A 211 -7.43 8.17 -12.18
C THR A 211 -7.62 9.25 -11.11
N CYS A 212 -7.28 8.96 -9.84
CA CYS A 212 -7.28 9.93 -8.77
C CYS A 212 -6.05 10.83 -8.82
N SER A 213 -6.19 12.04 -8.30
CA SER A 213 -5.08 12.95 -8.05
C SER A 213 -4.91 13.23 -6.57
N MET A 214 -3.69 13.57 -6.13
CA MET A 214 -3.41 13.88 -4.73
C MET A 214 -2.55 15.13 -4.57
N GLU A 215 -2.77 15.85 -3.47
CA GLU A 215 -1.97 17.00 -3.06
C GLU A 215 -1.72 16.94 -1.55
N ILE A 216 -0.46 17.14 -1.12
CA ILE A 216 -0.14 17.22 0.32
C ILE A 216 -0.14 18.68 0.78
N LYS A 217 -1.01 18.97 1.75
CA LYS A 217 -1.16 20.27 2.40
C LYS A 217 -0.63 20.22 3.83
N THR A 218 0.09 21.26 4.22
CA THR A 218 0.50 21.45 5.61
C THR A 218 -0.72 21.96 6.40
N VAL A 219 -0.97 21.38 7.56
CA VAL A 219 -2.03 21.84 8.47
C VAL A 219 -1.65 23.21 9.04
N PRO A 220 -2.44 24.28 8.85
CA PRO A 220 -2.11 25.60 9.35
C PRO A 220 -2.21 25.66 10.87
N GLY A 221 -1.19 26.26 11.51
CA GLY A 221 -1.22 26.68 12.92
C GLY A 221 -0.37 25.82 13.86
N LEU A 222 0.66 26.44 14.43
CA LEU A 222 1.56 25.83 15.45
C LEU A 222 0.79 25.21 16.65
N LYS A 223 -0.35 25.78 17.03
CA LYS A 223 -1.17 25.26 18.13
C LYS A 223 -1.81 23.91 17.80
N ASN A 224 -2.19 23.68 16.54
CA ASN A 224 -2.77 22.42 16.10
C ASN A 224 -1.70 21.33 16.03
N MET A 225 -0.45 21.67 15.70
CA MET A 225 0.68 20.73 15.68
C MET A 225 1.10 20.25 17.08
N VAL A 226 1.05 21.14 18.08
CA VAL A 226 1.57 20.84 19.44
C VAL A 226 0.49 20.26 20.35
N PHE A 227 -0.76 20.64 20.17
CA PHE A 227 -1.86 20.30 21.08
C PHE A 227 -2.97 19.45 20.45
N GLY A 228 -3.05 19.38 19.12
CA GLY A 228 -4.11 18.64 18.42
C GLY A 228 -3.85 17.14 18.28
N GLY A 229 -2.59 16.70 18.36
CA GLY A 229 -2.24 15.29 18.16
C GLY A 229 -2.46 14.77 16.74
N GLU A 230 -2.89 15.64 15.81
CA GLU A 230 -3.07 15.31 14.40
C GLU A 230 -1.75 15.46 13.62
N GLY A 231 -1.61 14.72 12.53
CA GLY A 231 -0.44 14.81 11.65
C GLY A 231 -0.24 16.22 11.11
N VAL A 232 1.02 16.58 10.89
CA VAL A 232 1.42 17.91 10.36
C VAL A 232 1.00 18.09 8.91
N PHE A 233 0.71 16.99 8.21
CA PHE A 233 0.45 16.95 6.78
C PHE A 233 -0.81 16.16 6.47
N ASN A 234 -1.70 16.79 5.73
CA ASN A 234 -2.87 16.14 5.17
C ASN A 234 -2.70 15.93 3.66
N THR A 235 -3.16 14.79 3.19
CA THR A 235 -3.30 14.50 1.76
C THR A 235 -4.74 14.78 1.34
N VAL A 236 -4.93 15.67 0.37
CA VAL A 236 -6.23 15.85 -0.31
C VAL A 236 -6.23 14.96 -1.53
N VAL A 237 -7.11 13.97 -1.56
CA VAL A 237 -7.30 13.10 -2.71
C VAL A 237 -8.56 13.53 -3.46
N THR A 238 -8.45 13.65 -4.79
CA THR A 238 -9.55 14.08 -5.68
C THR A 238 -9.83 12.99 -6.69
N GLY A 239 -11.10 12.57 -6.79
CA GLY A 239 -11.59 11.65 -7.79
C GLY A 239 -11.66 12.22 -9.22
N PRO A 240 -11.98 11.39 -10.20
CA PRO A 240 -12.69 10.13 -10.06
C PRO A 240 -11.76 8.95 -9.75
N GLY A 241 -12.28 7.96 -9.02
CA GLY A 241 -11.61 6.68 -8.80
C GLY A 241 -11.72 6.19 -7.37
N ARG A 242 -11.20 5.00 -7.16
CA ARG A 242 -11.22 4.30 -5.88
C ARG A 242 -9.97 4.60 -5.07
N ILE A 243 -10.14 4.73 -3.76
CA ILE A 243 -9.06 4.89 -2.79
C ILE A 243 -9.18 3.86 -1.67
N TRP A 244 -8.06 3.49 -1.09
CA TRP A 244 -7.97 2.58 0.06
C TRP A 244 -7.24 3.29 1.19
N LEU A 245 -7.89 3.31 2.35
CA LEU A 245 -7.35 3.87 3.58
C LEU A 245 -7.06 2.75 4.58
N GLN A 246 -5.92 2.82 5.25
CA GLN A 246 -5.54 1.89 6.31
C GLN A 246 -5.81 2.51 7.69
N THR A 247 -6.22 1.69 8.67
CA THR A 247 -6.65 2.22 9.98
C THR A 247 -5.55 2.29 11.02
N MET A 248 -4.39 1.67 10.78
CA MET A 248 -3.31 1.58 11.77
C MET A 248 -1.92 1.72 11.13
N PRO A 249 -1.60 2.87 10.50
CA PRO A 249 -0.29 3.08 9.90
C PRO A 249 0.84 2.79 10.89
N ILE A 250 1.85 2.02 10.49
CA ILE A 250 2.97 1.64 11.37
C ILE A 250 3.72 2.85 11.94
N SER A 251 3.73 3.96 11.21
CA SER A 251 4.29 5.23 11.69
C SER A 251 3.62 5.71 12.98
N ASN A 252 2.28 5.64 13.04
CA ASN A 252 1.52 6.05 14.21
C ASN A 252 1.77 5.12 15.42
N VAL A 253 1.94 3.82 15.16
CA VAL A 253 2.31 2.84 16.18
C VAL A 253 3.72 3.11 16.70
N ALA A 254 4.67 3.39 15.82
CA ALA A 254 6.04 3.75 16.20
C ALA A 254 6.05 5.02 17.08
N ASP A 255 5.31 6.05 16.71
CA ASP A 255 5.18 7.30 17.50
C ASP A 255 4.51 7.04 18.85
N LEU A 256 3.53 6.16 18.91
CA LEU A 256 2.90 5.75 20.16
C LEU A 256 3.91 5.05 21.08
N ILE A 257 4.68 4.10 20.57
CA ILE A 257 5.70 3.36 21.33
C ILE A 257 6.78 4.32 21.83
N LEU A 258 7.28 5.24 21.00
CA LEU A 258 8.31 6.20 21.37
C LEU A 258 7.91 7.09 22.56
N LYS A 259 6.62 7.40 22.73
CA LYS A 259 6.13 8.17 23.90
C LYS A 259 6.31 7.44 25.24
N PHE A 260 6.40 6.12 25.22
CA PHE A 260 6.61 5.30 26.41
C PHE A 260 8.06 4.86 26.63
N MET A 261 8.95 5.18 25.69
CA MET A 261 10.39 4.91 25.84
C MET A 261 11.03 5.95 26.75
N PRO A 262 11.96 5.55 27.66
CA PRO A 262 12.70 6.50 28.46
C PRO A 262 13.52 7.42 27.54
N PRO A 263 13.68 8.72 27.91
CA PRO A 263 14.49 9.64 27.12
C PRO A 263 15.93 9.09 27.00
N LYS A 264 16.50 9.17 25.79
CA LYS A 264 17.92 8.82 25.61
C LYS A 264 18.76 9.70 26.51
N SER A 265 19.51 9.07 27.44
CA SER A 265 20.54 9.71 28.28
C SER A 265 21.69 10.23 27.42
#